data_3a41e5a1cd8e84219070cc4a7b78c24f
#
_entry.id   3a41e5a1cd8e84219070cc4a7b78c24f
#
_cell.length_a   1.000
_cell.length_b   1.000
_cell.length_c   1.000
_cell.angle_alpha   90.00
_cell.angle_beta   90.00
_cell.angle_gamma   90.00
#
_symmetry.space_group_name_H-M   'P 1'
#
loop_
_entity.id
_entity.type
_entity.pdbx_description
1 polymer ?
#
loop_
_entity_poly.entity_id
_entity_poly.type
_entity_poly.pdbx_seq_one_letter_code
_entity_poly.pdbx_strand_id
1 'polypeptide(L)'
;MVIDDILLNELLAKAAESSRLRQNYDLRTSSADTSQRMLNALQPDTEVPIHRHEDTSETVVCLMGRLEEIIYEEVVEYVREQTSGTEDVMQKRGFKEVARHLICPSEGLYGIQIPAGAWHTIRVLEPSVIFEAKDGAYVQTR
;
A
#
# COMPACT_ATOMS: atom_id res chain seq x y z
N MET A 1 -24.73 6.52 -4.54
CA MET A 1 -23.42 7.03 -4.99
C MET A 1 -22.94 6.16 -6.13
N VAL A 2 -22.40 6.76 -7.17
CA VAL A 2 -21.85 6.04 -8.32
C VAL A 2 -20.33 6.22 -8.34
N ILE A 3 -19.60 5.14 -8.58
CA ILE A 3 -18.16 5.20 -8.79
C ILE A 3 -17.94 5.37 -10.29
N ASP A 4 -17.61 6.57 -10.69
CA ASP A 4 -17.44 6.99 -12.08
C ASP A 4 -16.19 7.88 -12.25
N ASP A 5 -15.91 8.28 -13.46
CA ASP A 5 -14.75 9.13 -13.77
C ASP A 5 -14.80 10.48 -13.05
N ILE A 6 -16.00 11.01 -12.79
CA ILE A 6 -16.14 12.29 -12.09
C ILE A 6 -15.63 12.13 -10.65
N LEU A 7 -16.04 11.09 -9.94
CA LEU A 7 -15.57 10.80 -8.59
C LEU A 7 -14.07 10.55 -8.56
N LEU A 8 -13.56 9.71 -9.47
CA LEU A 8 -12.14 9.37 -9.49
C LEU A 8 -11.27 10.61 -9.76
N ASN A 9 -11.68 11.47 -10.67
CA ASN A 9 -10.94 12.70 -10.98
C ASN A 9 -10.98 13.70 -9.82
N GLU A 10 -12.10 13.80 -9.11
CA GLU A 10 -12.18 14.62 -7.89
C GLU A 10 -11.20 14.14 -6.81
N LEU A 11 -11.14 12.83 -6.60
CA LEU A 11 -10.22 12.24 -5.62
C LEU A 11 -8.75 12.45 -6.02
N LEU A 12 -8.43 12.32 -7.31
CA LEU A 12 -7.08 12.57 -7.82
C LEU A 12 -6.69 14.03 -7.66
N ALA A 13 -7.61 14.97 -7.87
CA ALA A 13 -7.34 16.40 -7.65
C ALA A 13 -7.04 16.68 -6.17
N LYS A 14 -7.81 16.08 -5.25
CA LYS A 14 -7.54 16.19 -3.82
C LYS A 14 -6.20 15.55 -3.42
N ALA A 15 -5.87 14.40 -4.01
CA ALA A 15 -4.59 13.75 -3.79
C ALA A 15 -3.41 14.64 -4.21
N ALA A 16 -3.54 15.33 -5.35
CA ALA A 16 -2.50 16.25 -5.84
C ALA A 16 -2.25 17.43 -4.90
N GLU A 17 -3.27 17.88 -4.18
CA GLU A 17 -3.17 18.96 -3.19
C GLU A 17 -2.75 18.49 -1.80
N SER A 18 -2.82 17.19 -1.53
CA SER A 18 -2.43 16.60 -0.26
C SER A 18 -0.91 16.59 -0.10
N SER A 19 -0.42 16.90 1.10
CA SER A 19 1.00 16.78 1.42
C SER A 19 1.53 15.34 1.27
N ARG A 20 0.65 14.35 1.38
CA ARG A 20 0.97 12.93 1.23
C ARG A 20 0.79 12.43 -0.20
N LEU A 21 0.28 13.26 -1.11
CA LEU A 21 -0.01 12.92 -2.51
C LEU A 21 -0.96 11.73 -2.67
N ARG A 22 -1.89 11.59 -1.73
CA ARG A 22 -2.93 10.56 -1.76
C ARG A 22 -4.19 11.03 -1.04
N GLN A 23 -5.32 10.45 -1.42
CA GLN A 23 -6.63 10.76 -0.85
C GLN A 23 -7.45 9.49 -0.73
N ASN A 24 -7.81 9.14 0.49
CA ASN A 24 -8.69 8.02 0.78
C ASN A 24 -10.17 8.44 0.70
N TYR A 25 -11.00 7.51 0.30
CA TYR A 25 -12.45 7.63 0.38
C TYR A 25 -13.02 6.35 0.97
N ASP A 26 -13.50 6.43 2.20
CA ASP A 26 -14.07 5.28 2.93
C ASP A 26 -15.50 5.01 2.42
N LEU A 27 -15.73 3.79 1.94
CA LEU A 27 -17.04 3.37 1.44
C LEU A 27 -17.92 2.74 2.51
N ARG A 28 -17.39 2.56 3.72
CA ARG A 28 -18.21 2.05 4.82
C ARG A 28 -19.29 3.07 5.18
N THR A 29 -20.44 2.56 5.60
CA THR A 29 -21.59 3.41 5.98
C THR A 29 -21.56 3.82 7.44
N SER A 30 -20.79 3.13 8.27
CA SER A 30 -20.62 3.46 9.69
C SER A 30 -19.32 2.90 10.23
N SER A 31 -18.88 3.38 11.40
CA SER A 31 -17.72 2.86 12.10
C SER A 31 -17.90 1.42 12.61
N ALA A 32 -19.15 0.97 12.72
CA ALA A 32 -19.49 -0.40 13.11
C ALA A 32 -19.32 -1.42 11.98
N ASP A 33 -19.20 -0.95 10.73
CA ASP A 33 -18.95 -1.81 9.57
C ASP A 33 -17.48 -2.25 9.58
N THR A 34 -17.25 -3.54 9.81
CA THR A 34 -15.91 -4.12 9.89
C THR A 34 -15.35 -4.55 8.53
N SER A 35 -16.16 -4.46 7.49
CA SER A 35 -15.76 -4.78 6.12
C SER A 35 -15.12 -3.57 5.48
N GLN A 36 -13.79 -3.48 5.50
CA GLN A 36 -13.12 -2.33 4.88
C GLN A 36 -13.30 -2.36 3.37
N ARG A 37 -13.80 -1.24 2.85
CA ARG A 37 -13.91 -0.97 1.41
C ARG A 37 -13.54 0.48 1.21
N MET A 38 -12.49 0.73 0.44
CA MET A 38 -11.91 2.06 0.32
C MET A 38 -11.46 2.32 -1.10
N LEU A 39 -11.73 3.52 -1.61
CA LEU A 39 -11.03 4.06 -2.76
C LEU A 39 -9.81 4.82 -2.26
N ASN A 40 -8.70 4.69 -2.97
CA ASN A 40 -7.48 5.42 -2.66
C ASN A 40 -6.91 6.02 -3.94
N ALA A 41 -6.94 7.35 -4.02
CA ALA A 41 -6.36 8.09 -5.13
C ALA A 41 -4.90 8.40 -4.80
N LEU A 42 -4.03 8.10 -5.76
CA LEU A 42 -2.58 8.09 -5.56
C LEU A 42 -1.91 8.87 -6.69
N GLN A 43 -1.10 9.84 -6.32
CA GLN A 43 -0.26 10.55 -7.28
C GLN A 43 1.14 9.91 -7.34
N PRO A 44 1.86 10.03 -8.47
CA PRO A 44 3.28 9.71 -8.50
C PRO A 44 4.03 10.47 -7.38
N ASP A 45 5.10 9.88 -6.87
CA ASP A 45 5.89 10.36 -5.74
C ASP A 45 5.22 10.21 -4.36
N THR A 46 3.99 9.72 -4.26
CA THR A 46 3.46 9.35 -2.95
C THR A 46 4.32 8.25 -2.33
N GLU A 47 4.64 8.39 -1.06
CA GLU A 47 5.43 7.43 -0.31
C GLU A 47 4.51 6.62 0.62
N VAL A 48 4.43 5.33 0.37
CA VAL A 48 3.70 4.40 1.23
C VAL A 48 4.72 3.55 1.97
N PRO A 49 4.73 3.55 3.31
CA PRO A 49 5.64 2.70 4.06
C PRO A 49 5.44 1.23 3.74
N ILE A 50 6.53 0.45 3.82
CA ILE A 50 6.43 -1.01 3.80
C ILE A 50 5.65 -1.43 5.03
N HIS A 51 4.54 -2.15 4.84
CA HIS A 51 3.63 -2.54 5.90
C HIS A 51 3.01 -3.91 5.63
N ARG A 52 2.31 -4.43 6.61
CA ARG A 52 1.54 -5.66 6.47
C ARG A 52 0.26 -5.61 7.30
N HIS A 53 -0.68 -6.46 6.93
CA HIS A 53 -1.86 -6.77 7.72
C HIS A 53 -1.69 -8.21 8.22
N GLU A 54 -1.49 -8.38 9.53
CA GLU A 54 -1.07 -9.68 10.08
C GLU A 54 -2.14 -10.76 9.95
N ASP A 55 -3.41 -10.39 10.11
CA ASP A 55 -4.50 -11.35 10.30
C ASP A 55 -5.42 -11.46 9.10
N THR A 56 -5.27 -10.60 8.10
CA THR A 56 -6.20 -10.58 6.97
C THR A 56 -5.47 -10.37 5.64
N SER A 57 -6.00 -11.02 4.60
CA SER A 57 -5.60 -10.72 3.23
C SER A 57 -6.23 -9.41 2.78
N GLU A 58 -5.65 -8.81 1.76
CA GLU A 58 -6.14 -7.58 1.14
C GLU A 58 -6.33 -7.80 -0.36
N THR A 59 -7.46 -7.34 -0.88
CA THR A 59 -7.72 -7.32 -2.32
C THR A 59 -7.55 -5.90 -2.82
N VAL A 60 -6.69 -5.72 -3.81
CA VAL A 60 -6.46 -4.43 -4.47
C VAL A 60 -6.85 -4.55 -5.94
N VAL A 61 -7.75 -3.69 -6.39
CA VAL A 61 -8.15 -3.59 -7.79
C VAL A 61 -7.93 -2.17 -8.27
N CYS A 62 -7.23 -2.01 -9.37
CA CYS A 62 -6.98 -0.69 -9.96
C CYS A 62 -8.13 -0.32 -10.91
N LEU A 63 -8.74 0.84 -10.66
CA LEU A 63 -9.81 1.36 -11.50
C LEU A 63 -9.28 2.21 -12.66
N MET A 64 -8.19 2.93 -12.43
CA MET A 64 -7.49 3.69 -13.47
C MET A 64 -6.04 3.92 -13.06
N GLY A 65 -5.14 4.03 -14.01
CA GLY A 65 -3.76 4.40 -13.79
C GLY A 65 -2.77 3.26 -14.02
N ARG A 66 -1.59 3.42 -13.40
CA ARG A 66 -0.47 2.51 -13.53
C ARG A 66 0.37 2.55 -12.27
N LEU A 67 0.53 1.39 -11.63
CA LEU A 67 1.30 1.27 -10.41
C LEU A 67 1.91 -0.13 -10.28
N GLU A 68 2.83 -0.25 -9.34
CA GLU A 68 3.43 -1.54 -8.99
C GLU A 68 3.12 -1.87 -7.53
N GLU A 69 2.69 -3.10 -7.25
CA GLU A 69 2.67 -3.68 -5.91
C GLU A 69 3.97 -4.44 -5.70
N ILE A 70 4.67 -4.13 -4.61
CA ILE A 70 5.98 -4.70 -4.32
C ILE A 70 5.87 -5.48 -3.02
N ILE A 71 6.27 -6.75 -3.08
CA ILE A 71 6.21 -7.67 -1.94
C ILE A 71 7.62 -7.90 -1.40
N TYR A 72 7.74 -7.92 -0.08
CA TYR A 72 9.01 -8.05 0.62
C TYR A 72 9.00 -9.23 1.58
N GLU A 73 10.20 -9.75 1.84
CA GLU A 73 10.47 -10.59 3.01
C GLU A 73 11.24 -9.78 4.03
N GLU A 74 10.91 -9.98 5.31
CA GLU A 74 11.72 -9.44 6.40
C GLU A 74 13.01 -10.27 6.51
N VAL A 75 14.14 -9.61 6.53
CA VAL A 75 15.45 -10.24 6.70
C VAL A 75 16.12 -9.69 7.94
N VAL A 76 16.86 -10.55 8.62
CA VAL A 76 17.62 -10.20 9.82
C VAL A 76 19.10 -10.36 9.52
N GLU A 77 19.86 -9.27 9.65
CA GLU A 77 21.30 -9.27 9.50
C GLU A 77 21.96 -9.03 10.85
N TYR A 78 23.05 -9.74 11.09
CA TYR A 78 23.89 -9.51 12.26
C TYR A 78 25.09 -8.68 11.83
N VAL A 79 25.20 -7.47 12.39
CA VAL A 79 26.29 -6.56 12.11
C VAL A 79 27.22 -6.54 13.32
N ARG A 80 28.53 -6.75 13.07
CA ARG A 80 29.55 -6.59 14.10
C ARG A 80 30.06 -5.15 14.08
N GLU A 81 29.94 -4.48 15.21
CA GLU A 81 30.53 -3.17 15.41
C GLU A 81 31.65 -3.26 16.43
N GLN A 82 32.82 -2.68 16.10
CA GLN A 82 33.91 -2.49 17.05
C GLN A 82 33.85 -1.04 17.58
N THR A 83 33.49 -0.91 18.84
CA THR A 83 33.61 0.37 19.55
C THR A 83 34.50 0.16 20.77
N SER A 84 35.56 0.97 20.88
CA SER A 84 36.44 1.03 22.08
C SER A 84 36.99 -0.32 22.54
N GLY A 85 37.37 -1.20 21.61
CA GLY A 85 37.95 -2.52 21.93
C GLY A 85 36.97 -3.60 22.31
N THR A 86 35.67 -3.31 22.32
CA THR A 86 34.61 -4.30 22.50
C THR A 86 33.92 -4.59 21.16
N GLU A 87 33.72 -5.88 20.89
CA GLU A 87 33.00 -6.35 19.69
C GLU A 87 31.53 -6.58 20.07
N ASP A 88 30.62 -5.72 19.57
CA ASP A 88 29.18 -5.86 19.77
C ASP A 88 28.54 -6.43 18.52
N VAL A 89 27.69 -7.44 18.70
CA VAL A 89 26.87 -8.01 17.62
C VAL A 89 25.48 -7.39 17.70
N MET A 90 25.16 -6.57 16.70
CA MET A 90 23.84 -5.95 16.60
C MET A 90 22.97 -6.67 15.58
N GLN A 91 21.71 -6.90 15.94
CA GLN A 91 20.70 -7.43 15.03
C GLN A 91 20.07 -6.27 14.27
N LYS A 92 20.18 -6.30 12.95
CA LYS A 92 19.57 -5.31 12.07
C LYS A 92 18.48 -5.95 11.25
N ARG A 93 17.26 -5.41 11.34
CA ARG A 93 16.12 -5.83 10.52
C ARG A 93 16.07 -5.01 9.25
N GLY A 94 15.78 -5.69 8.14
CA GLY A 94 15.60 -5.06 6.85
C GLY A 94 14.56 -5.81 6.03
N PHE A 95 14.34 -5.34 4.79
CA PHE A 95 13.41 -5.93 3.87
C PHE A 95 14.11 -6.25 2.57
N LYS A 96 13.77 -7.40 1.99
CA LYS A 96 14.25 -7.81 0.67
C LYS A 96 13.06 -7.93 -0.27
N GLU A 97 13.12 -7.26 -1.40
CA GLU A 97 12.09 -7.40 -2.44
C GLU A 97 12.11 -8.83 -3.00
N VAL A 98 10.95 -9.48 -3.02
CA VAL A 98 10.81 -10.84 -3.54
C VAL A 98 9.87 -10.92 -4.75
N ALA A 99 9.00 -9.94 -4.94
CA ALA A 99 8.11 -9.87 -6.09
C ALA A 99 7.71 -8.42 -6.38
N ARG A 100 7.46 -8.15 -7.65
CA ARG A 100 6.97 -6.85 -8.12
C ARG A 100 5.94 -7.09 -9.22
N HIS A 101 4.73 -6.60 -9.00
CA HIS A 101 3.61 -6.82 -9.91
C HIS A 101 3.12 -5.49 -10.49
N LEU A 102 3.15 -5.37 -11.80
CA LEU A 102 2.56 -4.23 -12.50
C LEU A 102 1.04 -4.37 -12.46
N ILE A 103 0.35 -3.30 -12.11
CA ILE A 103 -1.09 -3.19 -12.15
C ILE A 103 -1.44 -2.01 -13.06
N CYS A 104 -2.11 -2.32 -14.15
CA CYS A 104 -2.47 -1.34 -15.18
C CYS A 104 -3.68 -1.86 -15.96
N PRO A 105 -4.89 -1.35 -15.69
CA PRO A 105 -6.10 -1.87 -16.33
C PRO A 105 -6.07 -1.80 -17.86
N SER A 106 -5.42 -0.78 -18.43
CA SER A 106 -5.30 -0.62 -19.89
C SER A 106 -4.47 -1.73 -20.53
N GLU A 107 -3.65 -2.43 -19.76
CA GLU A 107 -2.85 -3.58 -20.21
C GLU A 107 -3.44 -4.93 -19.77
N GLY A 108 -4.63 -4.92 -19.18
CA GLY A 108 -5.29 -6.14 -18.71
C GLY A 108 -4.77 -6.66 -17.38
N LEU A 109 -4.07 -5.85 -16.61
CA LEU A 109 -3.50 -6.17 -15.31
C LEU A 109 -4.29 -5.41 -14.24
N TYR A 110 -5.29 -6.05 -13.66
CA TYR A 110 -6.33 -5.35 -12.90
C TYR A 110 -6.05 -5.22 -11.41
N GLY A 111 -5.41 -6.18 -10.81
CA GLY A 111 -5.25 -6.15 -9.37
C GLY A 111 -4.45 -7.32 -8.81
N ILE A 112 -4.44 -7.40 -7.48
CA ILE A 112 -3.67 -8.40 -6.75
C ILE A 112 -4.38 -8.78 -5.47
N GLN A 113 -4.22 -10.03 -5.06
CA GLN A 113 -4.59 -10.52 -3.75
C GLN A 113 -3.32 -10.63 -2.91
N ILE A 114 -3.24 -9.83 -1.85
CA ILE A 114 -2.08 -9.81 -0.94
C ILE A 114 -2.40 -10.73 0.25
N PRO A 115 -1.62 -11.79 0.47
CA PRO A 115 -1.85 -12.70 1.60
C PRO A 115 -1.70 -12.00 2.95
N ALA A 116 -2.40 -12.51 3.96
CA ALA A 116 -2.19 -12.07 5.34
C ALA A 116 -0.71 -12.20 5.74
N GLY A 117 -0.19 -11.20 6.40
CA GLY A 117 1.20 -11.16 6.87
C GLY A 117 2.23 -10.75 5.82
N ALA A 118 1.89 -10.63 4.56
CA ALA A 118 2.84 -10.25 3.52
C ALA A 118 3.22 -8.76 3.62
N TRP A 119 4.52 -8.49 3.77
CA TRP A 119 5.04 -7.12 3.72
C TRP A 119 4.96 -6.58 2.32
N HIS A 120 4.43 -5.37 2.16
CA HIS A 120 4.23 -4.77 0.84
C HIS A 120 4.23 -3.25 0.87
N THR A 121 4.43 -2.68 -0.30
CA THR A 121 4.23 -1.27 -0.60
C THR A 121 3.84 -1.11 -2.07
N ILE A 122 3.53 0.11 -2.45
CA ILE A 122 3.21 0.47 -3.84
C ILE A 122 4.16 1.53 -4.35
N ARG A 123 4.39 1.49 -5.66
CA ARG A 123 5.05 2.55 -6.40
C ARG A 123 4.12 3.04 -7.50
N VAL A 124 3.74 4.28 -7.45
CA VAL A 124 2.79 4.87 -8.40
C VAL A 124 3.55 5.44 -9.59
N LEU A 125 3.23 4.94 -10.79
CA LEU A 125 3.91 5.36 -12.03
C LEU A 125 3.13 6.46 -12.75
N GLU A 126 1.81 6.42 -12.67
CA GLU A 126 0.87 7.42 -13.21
C GLU A 126 -0.21 7.69 -12.17
N PRO A 127 -0.91 8.83 -12.22
CA PRO A 127 -2.05 9.04 -11.32
C PRO A 127 -3.01 7.86 -11.37
N SER A 128 -3.30 7.29 -10.21
CA SER A 128 -4.02 6.02 -10.10
C SER A 128 -5.09 6.09 -9.03
N VAL A 129 -6.16 5.35 -9.23
CA VAL A 129 -7.18 5.10 -8.20
C VAL A 129 -7.35 3.61 -8.05
N ILE A 130 -7.18 3.13 -6.82
CA ILE A 130 -7.35 1.73 -6.46
C ILE A 130 -8.56 1.56 -5.54
N PHE A 131 -9.17 0.39 -5.60
CA PHE A 131 -10.15 -0.09 -4.64
C PHE A 131 -9.46 -1.13 -3.76
N GLU A 132 -9.56 -0.94 -2.46
CA GLU A 132 -8.98 -1.83 -1.45
C GLU A 132 -10.09 -2.43 -0.60
N ALA A 133 -10.05 -3.75 -0.42
CA ALA A 133 -10.98 -4.47 0.44
C ALA A 133 -10.22 -5.43 1.36
N LYS A 134 -10.56 -5.42 2.63
CA LYS A 134 -10.05 -6.37 3.61
C LYS A 134 -11.01 -6.52 4.77
N ASP A 135 -10.90 -7.61 5.51
CA ASP A 135 -11.62 -7.79 6.76
C ASP A 135 -11.00 -6.90 7.86
N GLY A 136 -11.86 -6.30 8.65
CA GLY A 136 -11.45 -5.40 9.73
C GLY A 136 -11.29 -3.95 9.26
N ALA A 137 -11.56 -3.02 10.18
CA ALA A 137 -11.44 -1.59 9.92
C ALA A 137 -9.99 -1.18 9.69
N TYR A 138 -9.79 -0.14 8.87
CA TYR A 138 -8.48 0.47 8.71
C TYR A 138 -7.94 0.95 10.06
N VAL A 139 -6.73 0.52 10.35
CA VAL A 139 -5.97 1.01 11.50
C VAL A 139 -4.70 1.65 10.95
N GLN A 140 -4.45 2.89 11.34
CA GLN A 140 -3.24 3.57 10.93
C GLN A 140 -2.03 2.82 11.48
N THR A 141 -1.19 2.30 10.59
CA THR A 141 0.05 1.63 10.96
C THR A 141 1.10 2.67 11.37
N ARG A 142 1.77 2.38 12.44
CA ARG A 142 2.87 3.20 12.95
C ARG A 142 4.21 2.67 12.46
#